data_7aba9c2b9545c772f2a0ed9a7dd4e6a0
#
_entry.id   7aba9c2b9545c772f2a0ed9a7dd4e6a0
#
_cell.length_a   1.000
_cell.length_b   1.000
_cell.length_c   1.000
_cell.angle_alpha   90.00
_cell.angle_beta   90.00
_cell.angle_gamma   90.00
#
_symmetry.space_group_name_H-M   'P 1'
#
loop_
_entity.id
_entity.type
_entity.pdbx_description
1 polymer ?
#
loop_
_entity_poly.entity_id
_entity_poly.type
_entity_poly.pdbx_seq_one_letter_code
_entity_poly.pdbx_strand_id
1 'polypeptide(L)'
;MLKIWMIICAIPVFSNHVLGNPVSTKEGLTLRILHTNDMHSRFEETSQVSGVCSPNDSKAGKCYGGFARIATLLREARKSPVPTIFLNAGDTYQGSIWYNVYKWKVVTKFLNLLAPNATSLGNHEFDDGVDGLIPFIQNATFPILTSNLDLSKQPNLAATNLLNSTVLVVNNIKIGVIGYLTQETTLISRSEEVIILDEVASVRREAKALKEQGVNILIALGHSGFEVDKRIAREVEDIDLVIGGHTNTFLYSGKQPDLEVPEGPYPTVVKQKSGRKVYVVQAYAYTKYMGDFNVTFDTKGEVTNIKGNPVLVDSSIEEAKDVLDELEQMRGAIDNISLTVVEKLGFFLKXDSKICRREECNLGNLITDAMIDYNVGEYADRNGWTDAAIALHNGGSIRTSIXRANDDKITMGDVLSVLPFHXTIMKVSMTGDSFCPYXNGAFKNLEMDTTANLFGAFTQVSGLQVVYNLSKPKNSRVVSVQVQCAFCNIPAYSELKKNETYNVLLLDFMKNGGDGYYMLKDLKAQPLGVTTADALVEYLKTHSPVHLALNGGSVM
;
A
#
# COMPACT_ATOMS: atom_id res chain seq x y z
N MET A 1 29.19 8.48 51.31
CA MET A 1 29.52 7.44 50.31
C MET A 1 28.26 7.18 49.48
N LEU A 2 28.20 7.80 48.31
CA LEU A 2 27.08 7.63 47.38
C LEU A 2 27.37 6.41 46.50
N LYS A 3 26.59 5.39 46.58
CA LYS A 3 26.69 4.23 45.66
C LYS A 3 25.88 4.56 44.40
N ILE A 4 26.61 4.80 43.34
CA ILE A 4 26.01 4.98 41.99
C ILE A 4 25.71 3.58 41.47
N TRP A 5 24.42 3.28 41.33
CA TRP A 5 23.98 2.06 40.65
C TRP A 5 23.95 2.36 39.14
N MET A 6 24.85 1.73 38.41
CA MET A 6 24.76 1.73 36.96
C MET A 6 23.66 0.75 36.55
N ILE A 7 22.58 1.28 36.03
CA ILE A 7 21.55 0.46 35.40
C ILE A 7 22.06 0.11 33.99
N ILE A 8 22.53 -1.13 33.87
CA ILE A 8 22.86 -1.66 32.54
C ILE A 8 21.53 -2.05 31.90
N CYS A 9 21.03 -1.24 30.99
CA CYS A 9 19.91 -1.62 30.14
C CYS A 9 20.39 -2.72 29.20
N ALA A 10 20.01 -3.95 29.50
CA ALA A 10 20.24 -5.06 28.59
C ALA A 10 19.32 -4.89 27.38
N ILE A 11 19.91 -4.54 26.27
CA ILE A 11 19.21 -4.52 24.97
C ILE A 11 18.94 -5.99 24.61
N PRO A 12 17.70 -6.39 24.37
CA PRO A 12 17.47 -7.77 23.95
C PRO A 12 18.09 -7.99 22.57
N VAL A 13 19.14 -8.77 22.53
CA VAL A 13 19.75 -9.20 21.27
C VAL A 13 18.90 -10.37 20.77
N PHE A 14 18.06 -10.10 19.78
CA PHE A 14 17.37 -11.17 19.07
C PHE A 14 18.40 -11.90 18.22
N SER A 15 18.96 -12.99 18.73
CA SER A 15 19.84 -13.82 17.93
C SER A 15 19.00 -14.85 17.16
N ASN A 16 18.60 -14.48 15.97
CA ASN A 16 18.00 -15.44 15.04
C ASN A 16 19.12 -16.23 14.37
N HIS A 17 19.39 -17.43 14.91
CA HIS A 17 20.33 -18.35 14.27
C HIS A 17 19.62 -19.11 13.14
N VAL A 18 19.98 -18.77 11.92
CA VAL A 18 19.61 -19.60 10.76
C VAL A 18 20.64 -20.74 10.68
N LEU A 19 20.22 -21.93 11.11
CA LEU A 19 21.08 -23.11 11.07
C LEU A 19 21.13 -23.69 9.65
N GLY A 20 22.16 -23.30 8.90
CA GLY A 20 22.52 -23.96 7.66
C GLY A 20 23.76 -24.83 7.89
N ASN A 21 23.87 -25.98 7.24
CA ASN A 21 25.08 -26.79 7.26
C ASN A 21 26.24 -25.98 6.67
N PRO A 22 27.43 -26.00 7.27
CA PRO A 22 28.54 -25.20 6.77
C PRO A 22 29.03 -25.72 5.41
N VAL A 23 28.74 -24.95 4.37
CA VAL A 23 29.45 -25.11 3.12
C VAL A 23 30.81 -24.44 3.32
N SER A 24 31.88 -25.20 3.25
CA SER A 24 33.26 -24.71 3.37
C SER A 24 33.50 -23.57 2.40
N THR A 25 33.64 -22.37 2.89
CA THR A 25 33.76 -21.19 2.03
C THR A 25 35.14 -20.53 2.10
N LYS A 26 35.96 -20.86 1.16
CA LYS A 26 37.03 -19.96 0.70
C LYS A 26 36.46 -18.80 -0.15
N GLU A 27 35.12 -18.74 -0.37
CA GLU A 27 34.52 -17.89 -1.40
C GLU A 27 33.41 -16.93 -0.92
N GLY A 28 33.33 -16.64 0.39
CA GLY A 28 32.29 -15.73 0.89
C GLY A 28 30.95 -16.44 1.17
N LEU A 29 29.82 -15.74 0.97
CA LEU A 29 28.48 -16.22 1.35
C LEU A 29 27.54 -16.26 0.15
N THR A 30 26.89 -17.39 -0.07
CA THR A 30 25.73 -17.46 -0.95
C THR A 30 24.47 -17.55 -0.09
N LEU A 31 23.50 -16.68 -0.37
CA LEU A 31 22.30 -16.48 0.42
C LEU A 31 21.09 -16.46 -0.51
N ARG A 32 20.02 -17.17 -0.14
CA ARG A 32 18.73 -17.03 -0.80
C ARG A 32 17.89 -16.04 -0.01
N ILE A 33 17.32 -15.03 -0.69
CA ILE A 33 16.46 -14.05 -0.07
C ILE A 33 15.06 -14.15 -0.68
N LEU A 34 14.09 -14.37 0.18
CA LEU A 34 12.68 -14.28 -0.15
C LEU A 34 12.15 -12.97 0.43
N HIS A 35 11.28 -12.29 -0.32
CA HIS A 35 10.72 -11.04 0.20
C HIS A 35 9.29 -10.81 -0.26
N THR A 36 8.56 -10.05 0.55
CA THR A 36 7.21 -9.58 0.26
C THR A 36 7.13 -8.09 0.56
N ASN A 37 6.17 -7.44 -0.03
CA ASN A 37 5.81 -6.04 0.25
C ASN A 37 4.32 -5.87 -0.02
N ASP A 38 3.72 -4.85 0.62
CA ASP A 38 2.35 -4.41 0.31
C ASP A 38 1.37 -5.60 0.30
N MET A 39 1.45 -6.45 1.33
CA MET A 39 0.58 -7.62 1.41
C MET A 39 -0.87 -7.24 1.70
N HIS A 40 -1.10 -6.07 2.32
CA HIS A 40 -2.41 -5.45 2.45
C HIS A 40 -3.47 -6.42 2.93
N SER A 41 -3.15 -7.16 4.01
CA SER A 41 -4.09 -8.03 4.72
C SER A 41 -4.71 -9.13 3.84
N ARG A 42 -4.00 -9.56 2.78
CA ARG A 42 -4.41 -10.72 1.99
C ARG A 42 -3.99 -12.01 2.71
N PHE A 43 -4.62 -12.26 3.87
CA PHE A 43 -4.32 -13.45 4.68
C PHE A 43 -4.79 -14.72 4.00
N GLU A 44 -5.95 -14.67 3.33
CA GLU A 44 -6.45 -15.77 2.51
C GLU A 44 -6.18 -15.52 1.02
N GLU A 45 -6.37 -16.54 0.21
CA GLU A 45 -6.17 -16.45 -1.25
C GLU A 45 -7.10 -15.40 -1.88
N THR A 46 -6.67 -14.85 -3.01
CA THR A 46 -7.35 -13.76 -3.69
C THR A 46 -7.71 -14.15 -5.13
N SER A 47 -8.57 -13.35 -5.74
CA SER A 47 -8.83 -13.45 -7.18
C SER A 47 -7.58 -13.03 -7.99
N GLN A 48 -7.62 -13.25 -9.29
CA GLN A 48 -6.53 -12.86 -10.20
C GLN A 48 -6.18 -11.37 -10.12
N VAL A 49 -7.16 -10.52 -9.76
CA VAL A 49 -6.97 -9.07 -9.62
C VAL A 49 -6.84 -8.65 -8.15
N SER A 50 -6.50 -9.59 -7.28
CA SER A 50 -6.18 -9.38 -5.85
C SER A 50 -7.38 -8.89 -5.01
N GLY A 51 -8.59 -9.15 -5.49
CA GLY A 51 -9.83 -8.99 -4.74
C GLY A 51 -10.20 -10.29 -4.02
N VAL A 52 -11.47 -10.41 -3.62
CA VAL A 52 -11.96 -11.61 -2.93
C VAL A 52 -11.97 -12.81 -3.90
N CYS A 53 -11.43 -13.94 -3.45
CA CYS A 53 -11.54 -15.20 -4.18
C CYS A 53 -12.91 -15.82 -3.91
N SER A 54 -13.71 -16.07 -4.95
CA SER A 54 -14.99 -16.72 -4.77
C SER A 54 -14.83 -18.20 -4.43
N PRO A 55 -15.78 -18.81 -3.70
CA PRO A 55 -15.72 -20.25 -3.42
C PRO A 55 -15.64 -21.11 -4.69
N ASN A 56 -16.29 -20.69 -5.77
CA ASN A 56 -16.23 -21.42 -7.05
C ASN A 56 -14.84 -21.33 -7.69
N ASP A 57 -14.23 -20.15 -7.65
CA ASP A 57 -12.87 -19.96 -8.19
C ASP A 57 -11.83 -20.68 -7.35
N SER A 58 -12.01 -20.69 -6.03
CA SER A 58 -11.14 -21.44 -5.12
C SER A 58 -11.16 -22.94 -5.49
N LYS A 59 -12.35 -23.52 -5.59
CA LYS A 59 -12.54 -24.94 -5.99
C LYS A 59 -11.96 -25.22 -7.38
N ALA A 60 -12.01 -24.26 -8.28
CA ALA A 60 -11.51 -24.39 -9.64
C ALA A 60 -9.99 -24.14 -9.75
N GLY A 61 -9.31 -23.83 -8.65
CA GLY A 61 -7.88 -23.55 -8.63
C GLY A 61 -7.51 -22.26 -9.35
N LYS A 62 -8.39 -21.26 -9.33
CA LYS A 62 -8.20 -19.97 -10.04
C LYS A 62 -7.77 -18.84 -9.12
N CYS A 63 -7.41 -19.15 -7.87
CA CYS A 63 -7.06 -18.13 -6.89
C CYS A 63 -5.56 -18.10 -6.62
N TYR A 64 -5.10 -17.00 -6.06
CA TYR A 64 -3.68 -16.63 -5.95
C TYR A 64 -3.39 -16.17 -4.54
N GLY A 65 -2.11 -16.23 -4.17
CA GLY A 65 -1.65 -15.59 -2.95
C GLY A 65 -2.13 -16.26 -1.68
N GLY A 66 -2.19 -15.47 -0.63
CA GLY A 66 -2.56 -15.89 0.71
C GLY A 66 -1.36 -16.35 1.53
N PHE A 67 -1.47 -16.15 2.85
CA PHE A 67 -0.36 -16.49 3.76
C PHE A 67 -0.08 -17.99 3.81
N ALA A 68 -1.08 -18.84 3.55
CA ALA A 68 -0.88 -20.30 3.56
C ALA A 68 0.06 -20.75 2.44
N ARG A 69 -0.04 -20.16 1.22
CA ARG A 69 0.89 -20.46 0.13
C ARG A 69 2.27 -19.84 0.36
N ILE A 70 2.30 -18.60 0.88
CA ILE A 70 3.56 -17.94 1.26
C ILE A 70 4.31 -18.80 2.29
N ALA A 71 3.60 -19.33 3.30
CA ALA A 71 4.20 -20.21 4.32
C ALA A 71 4.84 -21.46 3.68
N THR A 72 4.14 -22.09 2.72
CA THR A 72 4.67 -23.26 2.02
C THR A 72 5.97 -22.91 1.30
N LEU A 73 5.99 -21.83 0.53
CA LEU A 73 7.19 -21.40 -0.20
C LEU A 73 8.35 -21.12 0.76
N LEU A 74 8.09 -20.44 1.87
CA LEU A 74 9.11 -20.13 2.89
C LEU A 74 9.69 -21.41 3.50
N ARG A 75 8.82 -22.34 3.88
CA ARG A 75 9.23 -23.58 4.53
C ARG A 75 10.03 -24.47 3.57
N GLU A 76 9.63 -24.55 2.30
CA GLU A 76 10.37 -25.29 1.28
C GLU A 76 11.75 -24.66 1.05
N ALA A 77 11.82 -23.33 0.95
CA ALA A 77 13.09 -22.62 0.77
C ALA A 77 14.04 -22.87 1.95
N ARG A 78 13.51 -22.88 3.17
CA ARG A 78 14.30 -23.07 4.40
C ARG A 78 14.86 -24.49 4.55
N LYS A 79 14.36 -25.46 3.80
CA LYS A 79 14.92 -26.82 3.76
C LYS A 79 16.16 -26.93 2.86
N SER A 80 16.41 -25.94 2.02
CA SER A 80 17.54 -25.92 1.10
C SER A 80 18.86 -25.82 1.87
N PRO A 81 19.96 -26.43 1.36
CA PRO A 81 21.28 -26.22 1.96
C PRO A 81 21.79 -24.78 1.81
N VAL A 82 21.26 -23.99 0.88
CA VAL A 82 21.58 -22.55 0.78
C VAL A 82 20.83 -21.84 1.91
N PRO A 83 21.53 -21.11 2.79
CA PRO A 83 20.83 -20.38 3.86
C PRO A 83 19.85 -19.38 3.29
N THR A 84 18.66 -19.31 3.90
CA THR A 84 17.53 -18.53 3.40
C THR A 84 17.07 -17.54 4.46
N ILE A 85 16.88 -16.27 4.06
CA ILE A 85 16.22 -15.28 4.90
C ILE A 85 14.95 -14.77 4.23
N PHE A 86 13.98 -14.36 5.04
CA PHE A 86 12.72 -13.77 4.58
C PHE A 86 12.60 -12.35 5.15
N LEU A 87 12.38 -11.39 4.26
CA LEU A 87 12.27 -9.97 4.60
C LEU A 87 10.94 -9.43 4.07
N ASN A 88 10.28 -8.60 4.87
CA ASN A 88 9.01 -7.97 4.49
C ASN A 88 9.16 -6.45 4.51
N ALA A 89 8.80 -5.80 3.41
CA ALA A 89 9.01 -4.37 3.20
C ALA A 89 7.76 -3.53 3.51
N GLY A 90 6.97 -3.95 4.50
CA GLY A 90 5.89 -3.14 5.06
C GLY A 90 4.56 -3.23 4.32
N ASP A 91 3.59 -2.48 4.84
CA ASP A 91 2.19 -2.44 4.38
C ASP A 91 1.52 -3.82 4.42
N THR A 92 1.62 -4.47 5.55
CA THR A 92 0.79 -5.66 5.83
C THR A 92 -0.59 -5.25 6.33
N TYR A 93 -0.70 -4.10 7.01
CA TYR A 93 -1.96 -3.51 7.47
C TYR A 93 -2.85 -3.15 6.28
N GLN A 94 -4.16 -3.09 6.54
CA GLN A 94 -5.16 -2.46 5.69
C GLN A 94 -5.36 -3.13 4.33
N GLY A 95 -6.61 -3.27 3.90
CA GLY A 95 -6.92 -3.68 2.54
C GLY A 95 -7.85 -4.88 2.41
N SER A 96 -8.32 -5.44 3.52
CA SER A 96 -9.33 -6.51 3.48
C SER A 96 -10.18 -6.47 4.74
N ILE A 97 -11.33 -7.15 4.66
CA ILE A 97 -12.24 -7.29 5.80
C ILE A 97 -11.56 -7.86 7.05
N TRP A 98 -10.55 -8.70 6.87
CA TRP A 98 -9.80 -9.27 7.99
C TRP A 98 -9.19 -8.18 8.86
N TYR A 99 -8.57 -7.17 8.22
CA TYR A 99 -8.01 -6.03 8.94
C TYR A 99 -9.12 -5.19 9.58
N ASN A 100 -10.22 -4.98 8.86
CA ASN A 100 -11.34 -4.18 9.39
C ASN A 100 -11.86 -4.75 10.71
N VAL A 101 -11.94 -6.08 10.82
CA VAL A 101 -12.47 -6.77 12.00
C VAL A 101 -11.41 -6.92 13.10
N TYR A 102 -10.20 -7.37 12.76
CA TYR A 102 -9.21 -7.82 13.76
C TYR A 102 -8.03 -6.89 13.96
N LYS A 103 -7.84 -5.89 13.07
CA LYS A 103 -6.80 -4.86 13.19
C LYS A 103 -5.40 -5.49 13.33
N TRP A 104 -4.55 -4.91 14.19
CA TRP A 104 -3.18 -5.37 14.42
C TRP A 104 -3.10 -6.85 14.83
N LYS A 105 -4.16 -7.38 15.46
CA LYS A 105 -4.14 -8.76 15.99
C LYS A 105 -3.96 -9.80 14.90
N VAL A 106 -4.68 -9.66 13.78
CA VAL A 106 -4.58 -10.61 12.66
C VAL A 106 -3.21 -10.46 11.97
N VAL A 107 -2.72 -9.24 11.83
CA VAL A 107 -1.42 -8.98 11.21
C VAL A 107 -0.31 -9.65 12.03
N THR A 108 -0.28 -9.40 13.32
CA THR A 108 0.72 -9.97 14.23
C THR A 108 0.68 -11.49 14.21
N LYS A 109 -0.52 -12.06 14.34
CA LYS A 109 -0.70 -13.52 14.37
C LYS A 109 -0.12 -14.18 13.11
N PHE A 110 -0.48 -13.69 11.93
CA PHE A 110 -0.10 -14.34 10.69
C PHE A 110 1.34 -14.02 10.27
N LEU A 111 1.85 -12.80 10.55
CA LEU A 111 3.27 -12.53 10.32
C LEU A 111 4.15 -13.37 11.24
N ASN A 112 3.75 -13.57 12.50
CA ASN A 112 4.50 -14.45 13.40
C ASN A 112 4.56 -15.89 12.85
N LEU A 113 3.49 -16.38 12.22
CA LEU A 113 3.50 -17.71 11.57
C LEU A 113 4.48 -17.77 10.39
N LEU A 114 4.62 -16.68 9.62
CA LEU A 114 5.59 -16.63 8.51
C LEU A 114 7.03 -16.46 9.01
N ALA A 115 7.21 -15.92 10.21
CA ALA A 115 8.51 -15.74 10.86
C ALA A 115 9.52 -14.98 10.00
N PRO A 116 9.24 -13.72 9.60
CA PRO A 116 10.25 -12.95 8.87
C PRO A 116 11.50 -12.71 9.72
N ASN A 117 12.65 -12.65 9.08
CA ASN A 117 13.90 -12.31 9.76
C ASN A 117 13.96 -10.81 10.09
N ALA A 118 13.26 -9.98 9.32
CA ALA A 118 13.04 -8.56 9.63
C ALA A 118 11.87 -8.04 8.78
N THR A 119 11.23 -7.01 9.30
CA THR A 119 10.13 -6.30 8.64
C THR A 119 10.36 -4.80 8.78
N SER A 120 10.18 -4.04 7.69
CA SER A 120 10.10 -2.58 7.81
C SER A 120 8.65 -2.16 8.05
N LEU A 121 8.46 -0.95 8.58
CA LEU A 121 7.14 -0.33 8.58
C LEU A 121 6.79 0.17 7.18
N GLY A 122 5.52 0.08 6.81
CA GLY A 122 4.95 0.84 5.71
C GLY A 122 4.06 1.97 6.27
N ASN A 123 3.52 2.79 5.38
CA ASN A 123 2.66 3.90 5.80
C ASN A 123 1.34 3.40 6.41
N HIS A 124 0.80 2.29 5.91
CA HIS A 124 -0.46 1.75 6.41
C HIS A 124 -0.35 1.16 7.82
N GLU A 125 0.85 0.86 8.31
CA GLU A 125 1.03 0.48 9.71
C GLU A 125 0.65 1.62 10.67
N PHE A 126 0.54 2.86 10.18
CA PHE A 126 0.08 4.01 10.94
C PHE A 126 -1.44 4.32 10.78
N ASP A 127 -2.20 3.53 10.03
CA ASP A 127 -3.60 3.87 9.70
C ASP A 127 -4.52 3.97 10.93
N ASP A 128 -4.24 3.19 11.97
CA ASP A 128 -4.98 3.28 13.24
C ASP A 128 -4.22 4.12 14.29
N GLY A 129 -3.32 4.98 13.83
CA GLY A 129 -2.51 5.84 14.68
C GLY A 129 -1.39 5.10 15.39
N VAL A 130 -0.67 5.81 16.22
CA VAL A 130 0.42 5.24 17.02
C VAL A 130 -0.11 4.17 18.00
N ASP A 131 -1.30 4.39 18.56
CA ASP A 131 -1.94 3.42 19.46
C ASP A 131 -2.31 2.10 18.74
N GLY A 132 -2.57 2.16 17.45
CA GLY A 132 -2.81 0.96 16.63
C GLY A 132 -1.54 0.24 16.21
N LEU A 133 -0.41 0.95 16.17
CA LEU A 133 0.90 0.40 15.79
C LEU A 133 1.63 -0.25 16.96
N ILE A 134 1.60 0.37 18.15
CA ILE A 134 2.36 -0.10 19.32
C ILE A 134 2.10 -1.57 19.66
N PRO A 135 0.84 -2.05 19.73
CA PRO A 135 0.61 -3.46 20.05
C PRO A 135 1.20 -4.44 19.03
N PHE A 136 1.22 -4.06 17.74
CA PHE A 136 1.86 -4.87 16.71
C PHE A 136 3.36 -5.02 17.00
N ILE A 137 4.05 -3.91 17.28
CA ILE A 137 5.48 -3.92 17.60
C ILE A 137 5.74 -4.79 18.83
N GLN A 138 4.92 -4.63 19.87
CA GLN A 138 5.09 -5.33 21.14
C GLN A 138 4.85 -6.84 21.04
N ASN A 139 4.01 -7.28 20.11
CA ASN A 139 3.62 -8.70 19.99
C ASN A 139 4.31 -9.41 18.81
N ALA A 140 5.07 -8.69 17.99
CA ALA A 140 5.85 -9.29 16.91
C ALA A 140 7.03 -10.10 17.47
N THR A 141 7.27 -11.29 16.90
CA THR A 141 8.38 -12.16 17.30
C THR A 141 9.62 -11.97 16.41
N PHE A 142 9.66 -10.88 15.67
CA PHE A 142 10.72 -10.53 14.70
C PHE A 142 11.03 -9.05 14.83
N PRO A 143 12.23 -8.60 14.41
CA PRO A 143 12.57 -7.17 14.45
C PRO A 143 11.76 -6.37 13.44
N ILE A 144 11.29 -5.21 13.89
CA ILE A 144 10.59 -4.21 13.05
C ILE A 144 11.50 -2.98 12.95
N LEU A 145 11.74 -2.52 11.73
CA LEU A 145 12.83 -1.57 11.43
C LEU A 145 12.30 -0.30 10.74
N THR A 146 12.79 0.85 11.18
CA THR A 146 12.66 2.12 10.44
C THR A 146 13.71 3.09 10.96
N SER A 147 14.69 3.46 10.16
CA SER A 147 15.84 4.29 10.59
C SER A 147 15.58 5.79 10.51
N ASN A 148 14.52 6.21 9.79
CA ASN A 148 14.28 7.62 9.48
C ASN A 148 13.10 8.23 10.25
N LEU A 149 12.88 7.77 11.49
CA LEU A 149 11.85 8.36 12.37
C LEU A 149 12.52 9.15 13.50
N ASP A 150 12.08 10.39 13.69
CA ASP A 150 12.38 11.15 14.91
C ASP A 150 11.16 11.00 15.83
N LEU A 151 11.35 10.25 16.90
CA LEU A 151 10.33 9.92 17.88
C LEU A 151 10.37 10.81 19.14
N SER A 152 11.13 11.91 19.09
CA SER A 152 11.29 12.82 20.24
C SER A 152 9.97 13.37 20.78
N LYS A 153 8.97 13.50 19.89
CA LYS A 153 7.62 13.97 20.25
C LYS A 153 6.61 12.83 20.41
N GLN A 154 7.08 11.57 20.33
CA GLN A 154 6.19 10.41 20.43
C GLN A 154 6.80 9.38 21.39
N PRO A 155 6.90 9.72 22.70
CA PRO A 155 7.65 8.88 23.66
C PRO A 155 7.08 7.47 23.86
N ASN A 156 5.76 7.28 23.68
CA ASN A 156 5.16 5.95 23.79
C ASN A 156 5.66 5.02 22.69
N LEU A 157 5.83 5.52 21.47
CA LEU A 157 6.39 4.73 20.36
C LEU A 157 7.90 4.53 20.55
N ALA A 158 8.60 5.56 20.99
CA ALA A 158 10.05 5.49 21.29
C ALA A 158 10.38 4.43 22.34
N ALA A 159 9.44 4.14 23.25
CA ALA A 159 9.63 3.15 24.32
C ALA A 159 9.43 1.70 23.85
N THR A 160 9.06 1.49 22.59
CA THR A 160 8.87 0.13 22.03
C THR A 160 10.19 -0.46 21.53
N ASN A 161 10.11 -1.70 21.03
CA ASN A 161 11.23 -2.39 20.38
C ASN A 161 11.40 -2.04 18.90
N LEU A 162 10.86 -0.92 18.44
CA LEU A 162 11.11 -0.44 17.09
C LEU A 162 12.59 -0.07 16.94
N LEU A 163 13.23 -0.60 15.91
CA LEU A 163 14.69 -0.45 15.71
C LEU A 163 14.97 0.32 14.41
N ASN A 164 16.13 0.94 14.34
CA ASN A 164 16.63 1.52 13.07
C ASN A 164 17.10 0.43 12.12
N SER A 165 17.75 -0.58 12.66
CA SER A 165 18.38 -1.67 11.90
C SER A 165 18.56 -2.88 12.79
N THR A 166 18.88 -4.02 12.17
CA THR A 166 19.23 -5.24 12.89
C THR A 166 20.41 -5.92 12.18
N VAL A 167 21.10 -6.78 12.89
CA VAL A 167 22.19 -7.60 12.34
C VAL A 167 21.77 -9.06 12.40
N LEU A 168 21.68 -9.70 11.24
CA LEU A 168 21.46 -11.14 11.11
C LEU A 168 22.82 -11.83 10.98
N VAL A 169 22.98 -12.98 11.62
CA VAL A 169 24.22 -13.77 11.51
C VAL A 169 23.90 -15.05 10.74
N VAL A 170 24.51 -15.21 9.57
CA VAL A 170 24.33 -16.36 8.68
C VAL A 170 25.72 -16.94 8.41
N ASN A 171 25.96 -18.20 8.78
CA ASN A 171 27.26 -18.88 8.62
C ASN A 171 28.42 -18.02 9.18
N ASN A 172 28.21 -17.43 10.35
CA ASN A 172 29.16 -16.55 11.05
C ASN A 172 29.44 -15.21 10.32
N ILE A 173 28.67 -14.87 9.28
CA ILE A 173 28.80 -13.61 8.54
C ILE A 173 27.67 -12.69 8.98
N LYS A 174 28.00 -11.46 9.33
CA LYS A 174 27.05 -10.43 9.74
C LYS A 174 26.41 -9.75 8.53
N ILE A 175 25.08 -9.67 8.53
CA ILE A 175 24.29 -8.98 7.52
C ILE A 175 23.49 -7.90 8.23
N GLY A 176 23.71 -6.65 7.88
CA GLY A 176 22.92 -5.52 8.40
C GLY A 176 21.69 -5.30 7.55
N VAL A 177 20.54 -5.13 8.19
CA VAL A 177 19.28 -4.79 7.54
C VAL A 177 18.81 -3.46 8.13
N ILE A 178 18.62 -2.46 7.29
CA ILE A 178 18.30 -1.09 7.69
C ILE A 178 16.90 -0.75 7.17
N GLY A 179 16.00 -0.33 8.06
CA GLY A 179 14.64 0.05 7.69
C GLY A 179 14.54 1.50 7.20
N TYR A 180 13.55 1.79 6.34
CA TYR A 180 13.19 3.15 5.96
C TYR A 180 11.72 3.23 5.56
N LEU A 181 11.14 4.43 5.68
CA LEU A 181 9.70 4.69 5.46
C LEU A 181 9.54 5.99 4.69
N THR A 182 8.56 6.02 3.79
CA THR A 182 8.26 7.21 2.98
C THR A 182 7.86 8.41 3.85
N GLN A 183 8.41 9.57 3.52
CA GLN A 183 7.99 10.84 4.12
C GLN A 183 6.52 11.16 3.82
N GLU A 184 5.96 10.59 2.76
CA GLU A 184 4.53 10.77 2.42
C GLU A 184 3.59 10.28 3.53
N THR A 185 4.05 9.44 4.44
CA THR A 185 3.24 8.89 5.55
C THR A 185 2.52 9.98 6.33
N THR A 186 3.15 11.13 6.51
CA THR A 186 2.51 12.26 7.21
C THR A 186 1.28 12.81 6.49
N LEU A 187 1.16 12.55 5.19
CA LEU A 187 0.05 13.03 4.36
C LEU A 187 -1.02 11.96 4.12
N ILE A 188 -0.61 10.69 4.14
CA ILE A 188 -1.46 9.59 3.68
C ILE A 188 -1.83 8.61 4.78
N SER A 189 -1.39 8.86 6.03
CA SER A 189 -1.74 8.02 7.18
C SER A 189 -1.74 8.86 8.47
N ARG A 190 -1.86 8.19 9.63
CA ARG A 190 -2.01 8.86 10.93
C ARG A 190 -0.72 8.75 11.75
N SER A 191 0.34 9.40 11.28
CA SER A 191 1.65 9.34 11.94
C SER A 191 1.75 10.22 13.20
N GLU A 192 0.73 11.00 13.50
CA GLU A 192 0.63 11.86 14.69
C GLU A 192 1.84 12.82 14.79
N GLU A 193 2.59 12.77 15.90
CA GLU A 193 3.73 13.66 16.12
C GLU A 193 5.06 13.07 15.63
N VAL A 194 5.04 11.91 14.95
CA VAL A 194 6.25 11.31 14.38
C VAL A 194 6.76 12.19 13.24
N ILE A 195 8.04 12.52 13.29
CA ILE A 195 8.70 13.27 12.21
C ILE A 195 9.46 12.26 11.34
N ILE A 196 9.17 12.24 10.05
CA ILE A 196 9.80 11.30 9.13
C ILE A 196 10.88 12.02 8.35
N LEU A 197 12.12 11.58 8.56
CA LEU A 197 13.34 12.21 8.04
C LEU A 197 13.64 11.69 6.63
N ASP A 198 14.59 12.34 5.95
CA ASP A 198 15.03 11.91 4.62
C ASP A 198 15.59 10.48 4.67
N GLU A 199 15.12 9.64 3.75
CA GLU A 199 15.48 8.22 3.69
C GLU A 199 16.97 8.02 3.40
N VAL A 200 17.51 8.74 2.41
CA VAL A 200 18.91 8.58 2.00
C VAL A 200 19.86 8.95 3.15
N ALA A 201 19.63 10.10 3.78
CA ALA A 201 20.48 10.56 4.89
C ALA A 201 20.43 9.58 6.07
N SER A 202 19.25 9.07 6.38
CA SER A 202 19.06 8.15 7.53
C SER A 202 19.66 6.77 7.26
N VAL A 203 19.44 6.22 6.07
CA VAL A 203 20.04 4.93 5.67
C VAL A 203 21.57 5.05 5.63
N ARG A 204 22.10 6.17 5.10
CA ARG A 204 23.56 6.41 5.07
C ARG A 204 24.16 6.44 6.48
N ARG A 205 23.52 7.17 7.39
CA ARG A 205 23.97 7.27 8.79
C ARG A 205 24.03 5.88 9.45
N GLU A 206 22.98 5.09 9.28
CA GLU A 206 22.89 3.76 9.85
C GLU A 206 23.88 2.78 9.21
N ALA A 207 24.04 2.87 7.88
CA ALA A 207 24.99 2.04 7.13
C ALA A 207 26.42 2.28 7.62
N LYS A 208 26.79 3.55 7.81
CA LYS A 208 28.11 3.92 8.32
C LYS A 208 28.35 3.34 9.71
N ALA A 209 27.36 3.45 10.61
CA ALA A 209 27.46 2.91 11.97
C ALA A 209 27.65 1.38 11.96
N LEU A 210 26.94 0.66 11.09
CA LEU A 210 27.08 -0.78 10.95
C LEU A 210 28.44 -1.18 10.37
N LYS A 211 28.93 -0.46 9.38
CA LYS A 211 30.28 -0.68 8.81
C LYS A 211 31.38 -0.53 9.89
N GLU A 212 31.25 0.47 10.74
CA GLU A 212 32.19 0.70 11.85
C GLU A 212 32.18 -0.44 12.86
N GLN A 213 31.08 -1.21 12.92
CA GLN A 213 30.92 -2.41 13.76
C GLN A 213 31.37 -3.69 13.04
N GLY A 214 31.96 -3.57 11.84
CA GLY A 214 32.41 -4.73 11.07
C GLY A 214 31.34 -5.47 10.28
N VAL A 215 30.21 -4.82 10.02
CA VAL A 215 29.14 -5.40 9.21
C VAL A 215 29.39 -4.98 7.76
N ASN A 216 29.77 -5.92 6.89
CA ASN A 216 30.18 -5.63 5.52
C ASN A 216 29.11 -5.86 4.46
N ILE A 217 28.03 -6.58 4.80
CA ILE A 217 26.88 -6.80 3.92
C ILE A 217 25.71 -5.99 4.46
N LEU A 218 25.19 -5.05 3.65
CA LEU A 218 24.15 -4.12 4.08
C LEU A 218 22.97 -4.12 3.11
N ILE A 219 21.78 -4.39 3.65
CA ILE A 219 20.51 -4.41 2.92
C ILE A 219 19.64 -3.26 3.44
N ALA A 220 19.16 -2.41 2.55
CA ALA A 220 18.12 -1.44 2.87
C ALA A 220 16.77 -2.12 2.60
N LEU A 221 15.92 -2.18 3.62
CA LEU A 221 14.60 -2.80 3.58
C LEU A 221 13.57 -1.73 3.92
N GLY A 222 12.73 -1.33 2.96
CA GLY A 222 11.83 -0.27 3.33
C GLY A 222 10.69 0.02 2.37
N HIS A 223 10.05 1.16 2.61
CA HIS A 223 8.72 1.40 2.09
C HIS A 223 8.58 2.86 1.64
N SER A 224 9.24 3.21 0.53
CA SER A 224 9.22 4.58 0.01
C SER A 224 9.01 4.66 -1.50
N GLY A 225 8.84 3.51 -2.16
CA GLY A 225 8.58 3.45 -3.59
C GLY A 225 9.84 3.31 -4.43
N PHE A 226 9.66 2.78 -5.64
CA PHE A 226 10.74 2.34 -6.52
C PHE A 226 11.75 3.45 -6.85
N GLU A 227 11.28 4.69 -7.03
CA GLU A 227 12.19 5.81 -7.34
C GLU A 227 13.09 6.15 -6.15
N VAL A 228 12.55 6.13 -4.93
CA VAL A 228 13.34 6.33 -3.71
C VAL A 228 14.27 5.13 -3.48
N ASP A 229 13.80 3.91 -3.73
CA ASP A 229 14.65 2.71 -3.65
C ASP A 229 15.90 2.86 -4.53
N LYS A 230 15.70 3.30 -5.80
CA LYS A 230 16.80 3.54 -6.74
C LYS A 230 17.69 4.70 -6.28
N ARG A 231 17.12 5.72 -5.65
CA ARG A 231 17.87 6.86 -5.11
C ARG A 231 18.77 6.39 -3.95
N ILE A 232 18.24 5.56 -3.04
CA ILE A 232 19.04 4.96 -1.95
C ILE A 232 20.18 4.13 -2.54
N ALA A 233 19.86 3.28 -3.52
CA ALA A 233 20.87 2.43 -4.19
C ALA A 233 21.97 3.26 -4.84
N ARG A 234 21.62 4.39 -5.45
CA ARG A 234 22.57 5.27 -6.15
C ARG A 234 23.45 6.07 -5.19
N GLU A 235 22.86 6.54 -4.10
CA GLU A 235 23.49 7.58 -3.26
C GLU A 235 24.10 7.08 -1.95
N VAL A 236 23.69 5.91 -1.45
CA VAL A 236 24.26 5.37 -0.20
C VAL A 236 25.39 4.39 -0.56
N GLU A 237 26.59 4.82 -0.33
CA GLU A 237 27.82 4.18 -0.82
C GLU A 237 27.98 2.73 -0.35
N ASP A 238 27.56 2.42 0.88
CA ASP A 238 27.80 1.14 1.53
C ASP A 238 26.68 0.11 1.35
N ILE A 239 25.55 0.49 0.74
CA ILE A 239 24.41 -0.43 0.54
C ILE A 239 24.71 -1.37 -0.63
N ASP A 240 24.39 -2.66 -0.46
CA ASP A 240 24.55 -3.71 -1.46
C ASP A 240 23.24 -4.04 -2.19
N LEU A 241 22.13 -4.06 -1.44
CA LEU A 241 20.81 -4.44 -1.92
C LEU A 241 19.77 -3.48 -1.34
N VAL A 242 18.73 -3.20 -2.14
CA VAL A 242 17.54 -2.46 -1.67
C VAL A 242 16.30 -3.32 -1.97
N ILE A 243 15.53 -3.61 -0.93
CA ILE A 243 14.29 -4.38 -1.02
C ILE A 243 13.17 -3.42 -0.64
N GLY A 244 12.32 -3.07 -1.62
CA GLY A 244 11.36 -1.99 -1.49
C GLY A 244 9.91 -2.40 -1.51
N GLY A 245 9.06 -1.40 -1.34
CA GLY A 245 7.60 -1.50 -1.36
C GLY A 245 6.95 -0.17 -1.71
N HIS A 246 5.67 -0.01 -1.35
CA HIS A 246 4.87 1.22 -1.46
C HIS A 246 4.26 1.44 -2.84
N THR A 247 5.00 1.27 -3.92
CA THR A 247 4.49 1.55 -5.28
C THR A 247 3.94 0.31 -5.98
N ASN A 248 3.90 -0.84 -5.29
CA ASN A 248 3.40 -2.10 -5.87
C ASN A 248 4.12 -2.42 -7.20
N THR A 249 5.42 -2.16 -7.25
CA THR A 249 6.18 -2.26 -8.50
C THR A 249 6.43 -3.72 -8.84
N PHE A 250 6.01 -4.12 -10.02
CA PHE A 250 6.30 -5.47 -10.52
C PHE A 250 7.57 -5.43 -11.36
N LEU A 251 8.63 -6.01 -10.82
CA LEU A 251 9.90 -6.19 -11.53
C LEU A 251 10.00 -7.66 -11.96
N TYR A 252 10.38 -7.90 -13.22
CA TYR A 252 10.47 -9.25 -13.74
C TYR A 252 11.38 -9.30 -14.95
N SER A 253 12.23 -10.34 -15.05
CA SER A 253 13.12 -10.53 -16.18
C SER A 253 12.62 -11.72 -17.01
N GLY A 254 12.28 -11.45 -18.28
CA GLY A 254 11.69 -12.41 -19.19
C GLY A 254 10.19 -12.19 -19.37
N LYS A 255 9.49 -13.20 -19.88
CA LYS A 255 8.04 -13.10 -20.11
C LYS A 255 7.30 -13.20 -18.79
N GLN A 256 6.45 -12.21 -18.49
CA GLN A 256 5.68 -12.21 -17.26
C GLN A 256 4.72 -13.42 -17.19
N PRO A 257 4.50 -13.95 -15.98
CA PRO A 257 3.69 -15.17 -15.85
C PRO A 257 2.19 -14.94 -15.79
N ASP A 258 1.73 -13.71 -15.57
CA ASP A 258 0.30 -13.38 -15.48
C ASP A 258 0.06 -11.96 -16.00
N LEU A 259 -0.98 -11.28 -15.51
CA LEU A 259 -1.50 -10.03 -16.04
C LEU A 259 -0.56 -8.83 -15.83
N GLU A 260 0.25 -8.85 -14.78
CA GLU A 260 1.07 -7.72 -14.39
C GLU A 260 2.19 -7.47 -15.41
N VAL A 261 2.31 -6.24 -15.87
CA VAL A 261 3.36 -5.84 -16.83
C VAL A 261 4.58 -5.36 -16.06
N PRO A 262 5.77 -5.92 -16.31
CA PRO A 262 6.97 -5.50 -15.59
C PRO A 262 7.31 -4.03 -15.86
N GLU A 263 7.68 -3.32 -14.79
CA GLU A 263 8.13 -1.92 -14.84
C GLU A 263 9.65 -1.81 -14.97
N GLY A 264 10.33 -2.95 -14.88
CA GLY A 264 11.78 -3.06 -15.02
C GLY A 264 12.24 -4.48 -14.79
N PRO A 265 13.53 -4.74 -14.98
CA PRO A 265 14.08 -6.07 -14.74
C PRO A 265 14.17 -6.39 -13.24
N TYR A 266 14.20 -7.66 -12.91
CA TYR A 266 14.43 -8.16 -11.56
C TYR A 266 15.73 -8.96 -11.52
N PRO A 267 16.70 -8.57 -10.69
CA PRO A 267 16.79 -7.28 -10.00
C PRO A 267 17.08 -6.13 -10.97
N THR A 268 16.72 -4.92 -10.55
CA THR A 268 17.10 -3.70 -11.27
C THR A 268 18.50 -3.28 -10.80
N VAL A 269 19.41 -3.08 -11.74
CA VAL A 269 20.79 -2.71 -11.45
C VAL A 269 20.90 -1.19 -11.44
N VAL A 270 21.40 -0.63 -10.34
CA VAL A 270 21.67 0.81 -10.20
C VAL A 270 23.18 1.00 -10.07
N LYS A 271 23.74 1.85 -10.89
CA LYS A 271 25.18 2.13 -10.89
C LYS A 271 25.44 3.41 -10.10
N GLN A 272 26.29 3.30 -9.08
CA GLN A 272 26.72 4.44 -8.27
C GLN A 272 27.74 5.28 -9.02
N LYS A 273 28.01 6.49 -8.54
CA LYS A 273 29.02 7.40 -9.13
C LYS A 273 30.42 6.74 -9.23
N SER A 274 30.76 5.88 -8.27
CA SER A 274 31.99 5.10 -8.27
C SER A 274 32.07 4.01 -9.34
N GLY A 275 30.93 3.69 -9.98
CA GLY A 275 30.80 2.56 -10.88
C GLY A 275 30.31 1.28 -10.20
N ARG A 276 30.19 1.28 -8.86
CA ARG A 276 29.74 0.13 -8.10
C ARG A 276 28.25 -0.14 -8.39
N LYS A 277 27.88 -1.41 -8.52
CA LYS A 277 26.49 -1.83 -8.78
C LYS A 277 25.78 -2.15 -7.49
N VAL A 278 24.56 -1.64 -7.37
CA VAL A 278 23.63 -1.94 -6.27
C VAL A 278 22.34 -2.46 -6.90
N TYR A 279 21.67 -3.41 -6.25
CA TYR A 279 20.55 -4.15 -6.82
C TYR A 279 19.28 -3.82 -6.07
N VAL A 280 18.22 -3.50 -6.83
CA VAL A 280 16.92 -3.10 -6.29
C VAL A 280 15.88 -4.14 -6.70
N VAL A 281 15.09 -4.60 -5.74
CA VAL A 281 14.00 -5.55 -5.97
C VAL A 281 12.71 -5.07 -5.31
N GLN A 282 11.59 -5.41 -5.94
CA GLN A 282 10.25 -5.24 -5.38
C GLN A 282 9.35 -6.33 -6.00
N ALA A 283 8.34 -6.82 -5.27
CA ALA A 283 7.57 -8.00 -5.65
C ALA A 283 6.07 -7.72 -5.75
N TYR A 284 5.71 -6.67 -6.49
CA TYR A 284 4.32 -6.29 -6.71
C TYR A 284 3.59 -6.04 -5.38
N ALA A 285 2.53 -6.84 -5.06
CA ALA A 285 1.70 -6.59 -3.89
C ALA A 285 0.74 -7.76 -3.62
N TYR A 286 -0.03 -7.66 -2.52
CA TYR A 286 -1.25 -8.46 -2.26
C TYR A 286 -1.00 -9.97 -2.15
N THR A 287 0.21 -10.37 -1.79
CA THR A 287 0.66 -11.77 -1.74
C THR A 287 0.66 -12.49 -3.10
N LYS A 288 0.35 -11.80 -4.20
CA LYS A 288 0.24 -12.44 -5.52
C LYS A 288 1.61 -12.93 -6.03
N TYR A 289 2.68 -12.23 -5.64
CA TYR A 289 4.06 -12.63 -5.97
C TYR A 289 4.90 -12.63 -4.71
N MET A 290 5.91 -13.49 -4.68
CA MET A 290 6.95 -13.45 -3.66
C MET A 290 8.31 -13.32 -4.34
N GLY A 291 9.08 -12.31 -3.96
CA GLY A 291 10.43 -12.13 -4.47
C GLY A 291 11.32 -13.31 -4.05
N ASP A 292 12.21 -13.73 -4.94
CA ASP A 292 13.07 -14.91 -4.72
C ASP A 292 14.34 -14.75 -5.55
N PHE A 293 15.47 -14.61 -4.88
CA PHE A 293 16.75 -14.54 -5.57
C PHE A 293 17.86 -15.12 -4.72
N ASN A 294 18.89 -15.64 -5.41
CA ASN A 294 20.16 -16.03 -4.81
C ASN A 294 21.17 -14.91 -5.04
N VAL A 295 21.92 -14.57 -4.01
CA VAL A 295 22.98 -13.57 -4.07
C VAL A 295 24.25 -14.16 -3.46
N THR A 296 25.37 -13.96 -4.12
CA THR A 296 26.69 -14.39 -3.64
C THR A 296 27.53 -13.16 -3.34
N PHE A 297 28.10 -13.15 -2.15
CA PHE A 297 29.03 -12.09 -1.67
C PHE A 297 30.43 -12.69 -1.56
N ASP A 298 31.42 -11.90 -1.90
CA ASP A 298 32.82 -12.27 -1.67
C ASP A 298 33.22 -12.07 -0.20
N THR A 299 34.46 -12.31 0.13
CA THR A 299 34.97 -12.18 1.50
C THR A 299 34.99 -10.75 2.00
N LYS A 300 34.85 -9.76 1.12
CA LYS A 300 34.75 -8.34 1.48
C LYS A 300 33.31 -7.86 1.63
N GLY A 301 32.34 -8.73 1.31
CA GLY A 301 30.92 -8.40 1.35
C GLY A 301 30.37 -7.78 0.07
N GLU A 302 31.15 -7.82 -1.03
CA GLU A 302 30.69 -7.29 -2.31
C GLU A 302 29.92 -8.36 -3.10
N VAL A 303 28.85 -7.95 -3.78
CA VAL A 303 28.03 -8.86 -4.59
C VAL A 303 28.83 -9.29 -5.82
N THR A 304 29.00 -10.60 -6.00
CA THR A 304 29.68 -11.20 -7.16
C THR A 304 28.70 -11.85 -8.13
N ASN A 305 27.53 -12.25 -7.64
CA ASN A 305 26.48 -12.84 -8.48
C ASN A 305 25.11 -12.61 -7.82
N ILE A 306 24.09 -12.35 -8.64
CA ILE A 306 22.72 -12.23 -8.18
C ILE A 306 21.79 -12.69 -9.29
N LYS A 307 20.82 -13.57 -8.96
CA LYS A 307 19.90 -14.12 -9.95
C LYS A 307 18.60 -14.55 -9.28
N GLY A 308 17.50 -14.22 -9.90
CA GLY A 308 16.16 -14.63 -9.47
C GLY A 308 15.05 -13.91 -10.21
N ASN A 309 13.82 -14.20 -9.82
CA ASN A 309 12.60 -13.54 -10.26
C ASN A 309 11.53 -13.75 -9.19
N PRO A 310 10.52 -12.88 -9.11
CA PRO A 310 9.37 -13.16 -8.25
C PRO A 310 8.65 -14.43 -8.69
N VAL A 311 8.21 -15.20 -7.73
CA VAL A 311 7.39 -16.39 -7.93
C VAL A 311 5.92 -15.97 -7.94
N LEU A 312 5.18 -16.36 -8.98
CA LEU A 312 3.72 -16.21 -8.99
C LEU A 312 3.14 -17.21 -7.97
N VAL A 313 2.40 -16.70 -7.00
CA VAL A 313 1.85 -17.50 -5.91
C VAL A 313 0.46 -18.00 -6.35
N ASP A 314 0.44 -19.02 -7.19
CA ASP A 314 -0.78 -19.57 -7.78
C ASP A 314 -1.20 -20.89 -7.11
N SER A 315 -2.25 -21.51 -7.61
CA SER A 315 -2.84 -22.72 -7.04
C SER A 315 -1.98 -23.98 -7.17
N SER A 316 -0.87 -23.93 -7.93
CA SER A 316 0.09 -25.04 -7.95
C SER A 316 0.86 -25.18 -6.63
N ILE A 317 0.84 -24.13 -5.80
CA ILE A 317 1.48 -24.12 -4.48
C ILE A 317 0.45 -24.56 -3.44
N GLU A 318 0.77 -25.64 -2.72
CA GLU A 318 -0.12 -26.17 -1.68
C GLU A 318 -0.25 -25.17 -0.51
N GLU A 319 -1.46 -24.99 -0.04
CA GLU A 319 -1.71 -24.13 1.12
C GLU A 319 -1.33 -24.84 2.42
N ALA A 320 -0.53 -24.20 3.26
CA ALA A 320 -0.09 -24.77 4.55
C ALA A 320 -1.29 -24.95 5.48
N LYS A 321 -1.50 -26.19 5.93
CA LYS A 321 -2.68 -26.59 6.69
C LYS A 321 -2.79 -25.82 8.01
N ASP A 322 -1.70 -25.62 8.72
CA ASP A 322 -1.73 -24.91 10.02
C ASP A 322 -2.16 -23.46 9.86
N VAL A 323 -1.78 -22.81 8.76
CA VAL A 323 -2.21 -21.43 8.46
C VAL A 323 -3.70 -21.42 8.12
N LEU A 324 -4.17 -22.38 7.30
CA LEU A 324 -5.60 -22.53 6.98
C LEU A 324 -6.42 -22.78 8.25
N ASP A 325 -5.93 -23.62 9.16
CA ASP A 325 -6.62 -23.91 10.44
C ASP A 325 -6.79 -22.64 11.28
N GLU A 326 -5.75 -21.79 11.33
CA GLU A 326 -5.82 -20.50 12.06
C GLU A 326 -6.80 -19.54 11.42
N LEU A 327 -6.82 -19.48 10.06
CA LEU A 327 -7.82 -18.68 9.34
C LEU A 327 -9.24 -19.18 9.65
N GLU A 328 -9.45 -20.49 9.62
CA GLU A 328 -10.77 -21.09 9.86
C GLU A 328 -11.30 -20.77 11.26
N GLN A 329 -10.43 -20.75 12.27
CA GLN A 329 -10.82 -20.39 13.65
C GLN A 329 -11.32 -18.95 13.75
N MET A 330 -10.86 -18.05 12.86
CA MET A 330 -11.22 -16.64 12.87
C MET A 330 -12.32 -16.30 11.86
N ARG A 331 -12.71 -17.27 11.01
CA ARG A 331 -13.52 -17.03 9.82
C ARG A 331 -14.97 -16.64 10.12
N GLY A 332 -15.56 -17.09 11.22
CA GLY A 332 -16.99 -16.88 11.49
C GLY A 332 -17.42 -15.42 11.41
N ALA A 333 -16.66 -14.52 12.03
CA ALA A 333 -16.97 -13.09 11.97
C ALA A 333 -16.74 -12.50 10.58
N ILE A 334 -15.82 -13.09 9.82
CA ILE A 334 -15.47 -12.63 8.46
C ILE A 334 -16.57 -13.04 7.47
N ASP A 335 -16.94 -14.33 7.44
CA ASP A 335 -17.87 -14.88 6.43
C ASP A 335 -19.27 -14.29 6.55
N ASN A 336 -19.74 -14.03 7.76
CA ASN A 336 -21.02 -13.38 7.98
C ASN A 336 -21.15 -12.05 7.24
N ILE A 337 -20.04 -11.35 7.06
CA ILE A 337 -19.99 -10.06 6.35
C ILE A 337 -19.55 -10.27 4.90
N SER A 338 -18.41 -10.94 4.71
CA SER A 338 -17.72 -11.03 3.41
C SER A 338 -18.57 -11.67 2.31
N LEU A 339 -19.30 -12.73 2.65
CA LEU A 339 -20.08 -13.49 1.66
C LEU A 339 -21.49 -12.96 1.43
N THR A 340 -21.90 -11.92 2.15
CA THR A 340 -23.20 -11.28 1.92
C THR A 340 -23.25 -10.72 0.50
N VAL A 341 -24.17 -11.20 -0.31
CA VAL A 341 -24.36 -10.73 -1.69
C VAL A 341 -25.03 -9.36 -1.65
N VAL A 342 -24.43 -8.40 -2.29
CA VAL A 342 -24.94 -7.02 -2.40
C VAL A 342 -25.80 -6.90 -3.64
N GLU A 343 -25.27 -7.31 -4.80
CA GLU A 343 -25.97 -7.20 -6.08
C GLU A 343 -25.29 -8.03 -7.17
N LYS A 344 -25.86 -8.04 -8.37
CA LYS A 344 -25.33 -8.70 -9.55
C LYS A 344 -24.72 -7.70 -10.54
N LEU A 345 -23.59 -8.04 -11.12
CA LEU A 345 -22.89 -7.25 -12.14
C LEU A 345 -22.87 -7.96 -13.48
N GLY A 346 -23.17 -7.20 -14.53
CA GLY A 346 -23.04 -7.69 -15.91
C GLY A 346 -21.69 -7.37 -16.57
N PHE A 347 -20.76 -6.70 -15.88
CA PHE A 347 -19.51 -6.24 -16.48
C PHE A 347 -18.39 -6.08 -15.43
N PHE A 348 -17.17 -5.89 -15.94
CA PHE A 348 -15.96 -5.77 -15.12
C PHE A 348 -15.81 -4.33 -14.60
N LEU A 349 -15.75 -4.18 -13.28
CA LEU A 349 -15.44 -2.90 -12.64
C LEU A 349 -13.93 -2.80 -12.44
N LYS A 350 -13.30 -2.04 -13.27
CA LYS A 350 -11.85 -1.96 -13.30
C LYS A 350 -11.32 -0.85 -12.40
N UNK A 351 -10.73 -1.08 -11.56
CA UNK A 351 -10.03 -0.30 -10.77
C UNK A 351 -8.71 -0.71 -10.90
N ASP A 352 -8.09 -0.58 -11.79
CA ASP A 352 -6.63 -0.64 -11.77
C ASP A 352 -6.14 0.56 -10.97
N SER A 353 -5.43 0.29 -9.89
CA SER A 353 -4.92 1.38 -9.05
C SER A 353 -4.03 2.35 -9.83
N LYS A 354 -3.37 1.89 -10.88
CA LYS A 354 -2.54 2.72 -11.75
C LYS A 354 -3.39 3.59 -12.70
N ILE A 355 -4.59 3.13 -13.07
CA ILE A 355 -5.51 3.91 -13.92
C ILE A 355 -6.24 4.95 -13.06
N CYS A 356 -6.92 4.53 -12.00
CA CYS A 356 -7.73 5.43 -11.17
C CYS A 356 -6.91 6.52 -10.47
N ARG A 357 -5.57 6.37 -10.43
CA ARG A 357 -4.66 7.38 -9.86
C ARG A 357 -4.16 8.40 -10.89
N ARG A 358 -4.57 8.29 -12.17
CA ARG A 358 -4.10 9.23 -13.21
C ARG A 358 -5.14 9.60 -14.25
N GLU A 359 -6.21 8.83 -14.37
CA GLU A 359 -7.25 9.08 -15.36
C GLU A 359 -8.60 8.55 -14.87
N GLU A 360 -9.66 8.91 -15.55
CA GLU A 360 -11.01 8.46 -15.25
C GLU A 360 -11.11 6.92 -15.30
N CYS A 361 -11.78 6.33 -14.33
CA CYS A 361 -12.06 4.90 -14.33
C CYS A 361 -13.52 4.62 -13.97
N ASN A 362 -14.08 3.55 -14.54
CA ASN A 362 -15.52 3.25 -14.35
C ASN A 362 -15.87 2.94 -12.89
N LEU A 363 -14.97 2.34 -12.14
CA LEU A 363 -15.17 2.11 -10.71
C LEU A 363 -15.19 3.42 -9.93
N GLY A 364 -14.33 4.37 -10.31
CA GLY A 364 -14.33 5.72 -9.74
C GLY A 364 -15.65 6.45 -10.00
N ASN A 365 -16.15 6.37 -11.23
CA ASN A 365 -17.44 6.96 -11.60
C ASN A 365 -18.57 6.35 -10.75
N LEU A 366 -18.58 5.03 -10.62
CA LEU A 366 -19.60 4.32 -9.82
C LEU A 366 -19.61 4.81 -8.36
N ILE A 367 -18.42 4.95 -7.76
CA ILE A 367 -18.29 5.37 -6.36
C ILE A 367 -18.79 6.83 -6.20
N THR A 368 -18.37 7.72 -7.10
CA THR A 368 -18.78 9.13 -6.98
C THR A 368 -20.25 9.33 -7.30
N ASP A 369 -20.83 8.55 -8.24
CA ASP A 369 -22.28 8.56 -8.49
C ASP A 369 -23.04 8.09 -7.25
N ALA A 370 -22.55 7.05 -6.58
CA ALA A 370 -23.17 6.53 -5.35
C ALA A 370 -23.16 7.57 -4.22
N MET A 371 -22.10 8.38 -4.11
CA MET A 371 -22.02 9.46 -3.13
C MET A 371 -23.11 10.52 -3.39
N ILE A 372 -23.30 10.90 -4.66
CA ILE A 372 -24.34 11.89 -5.03
C ILE A 372 -25.72 11.28 -4.78
N ASP A 373 -25.95 10.05 -5.21
CA ASP A 373 -27.25 9.38 -5.05
C ASP A 373 -27.67 9.29 -3.59
N TYR A 374 -26.73 8.95 -2.71
CA TYR A 374 -26.99 8.90 -1.26
C TYR A 374 -27.44 10.28 -0.76
N ASN A 375 -26.73 11.34 -1.15
CA ASN A 375 -27.09 12.70 -0.75
C ASN A 375 -28.47 13.12 -1.30
N VAL A 376 -28.79 12.71 -2.52
CA VAL A 376 -30.13 12.97 -3.12
C VAL A 376 -31.21 12.30 -2.28
N GLY A 377 -30.99 11.06 -1.85
CA GLY A 377 -31.95 10.33 -0.99
C GLY A 377 -32.19 10.99 0.36
N GLU A 378 -31.15 11.61 0.92
CA GLU A 378 -31.21 12.30 2.22
C GLU A 378 -31.70 13.75 2.11
N TYR A 379 -31.76 14.32 0.90
CA TYR A 379 -32.12 15.74 0.70
C TYR A 379 -33.64 15.93 0.80
N ALA A 380 -34.07 16.45 1.92
CA ALA A 380 -35.49 16.62 2.24
C ALA A 380 -36.08 17.94 1.72
N ASP A 381 -35.26 18.95 1.49
CA ASP A 381 -35.70 20.26 0.98
C ASP A 381 -35.83 20.19 -0.54
N ARG A 382 -37.02 20.35 -1.06
CA ARG A 382 -37.32 20.15 -2.49
C ARG A 382 -36.99 21.35 -3.38
N ASN A 383 -36.02 22.17 -3.00
CA ASN A 383 -35.52 23.27 -3.82
C ASN A 383 -34.48 22.72 -4.83
N GLY A 384 -34.97 22.23 -5.98
CA GLY A 384 -34.16 21.55 -6.96
C GLY A 384 -34.01 20.05 -6.67
N TRP A 385 -33.16 19.37 -7.44
CA TRP A 385 -33.02 17.91 -7.36
C TRP A 385 -32.06 17.46 -6.23
N THR A 386 -31.15 18.35 -5.83
CA THR A 386 -30.22 18.07 -4.73
C THR A 386 -29.60 19.40 -4.25
N ASP A 387 -28.98 19.39 -3.09
CA ASP A 387 -28.19 20.54 -2.61
C ASP A 387 -26.68 20.35 -2.89
N ALA A 388 -26.24 19.14 -3.30
CA ALA A 388 -24.83 18.85 -3.61
C ALA A 388 -24.76 17.91 -4.80
N ALA A 389 -24.41 18.45 -5.97
CA ALA A 389 -24.39 17.72 -7.25
C ALA A 389 -22.98 17.31 -7.68
N ILE A 390 -21.98 17.51 -6.83
CA ILE A 390 -20.57 17.24 -7.13
C ILE A 390 -20.03 16.26 -6.10
N ALA A 391 -19.35 15.21 -6.56
CA ALA A 391 -18.63 14.29 -5.69
C ALA A 391 -17.18 14.13 -6.17
N LEU A 392 -16.27 14.06 -5.20
CA LEU A 392 -14.83 13.92 -5.43
C LEU A 392 -14.32 12.75 -4.58
N HIS A 393 -13.57 11.84 -5.19
CA HIS A 393 -13.01 10.68 -4.50
C HIS A 393 -11.57 10.48 -4.96
N ASN A 394 -10.59 10.55 -4.06
CA ASN A 394 -9.20 10.38 -4.46
C ASN A 394 -8.93 8.94 -4.93
N GLY A 395 -8.19 8.81 -6.02
CA GLY A 395 -7.90 7.52 -6.64
C GLY A 395 -7.13 6.56 -5.73
N GLY A 396 -6.35 7.11 -4.82
CA GLY A 396 -5.59 6.31 -3.85
C GLY A 396 -6.44 5.52 -2.87
N SER A 397 -7.68 5.96 -2.66
CA SER A 397 -8.61 5.27 -1.76
C SER A 397 -9.39 4.13 -2.44
N ILE A 398 -9.22 3.93 -3.75
CA ILE A 398 -9.80 2.81 -4.52
C ILE A 398 -8.71 1.75 -4.65
N ARG A 399 -8.86 0.61 -3.97
CA ARG A 399 -7.72 -0.28 -3.71
C ARG A 399 -7.63 -1.50 -4.62
N THR A 400 -8.71 -1.92 -5.28
CA THR A 400 -8.68 -3.09 -6.17
C THR A 400 -9.84 -3.04 -7.16
N SER A 401 -9.79 -3.91 -8.19
CA SER A 401 -10.88 -4.12 -9.16
C SER A 401 -11.88 -5.14 -8.63
N ILE A 402 -13.09 -5.14 -9.21
CA ILE A 402 -14.07 -6.20 -8.97
C ILE A 402 -14.21 -7.03 -10.24
N UNK A 403 -13.84 -8.03 -10.18
CA UNK A 403 -13.82 -8.84 -11.22
C UNK A 403 -15.11 -9.46 -11.32
N ARG A 404 -15.49 -9.88 -12.45
CA ARG A 404 -16.71 -10.60 -12.80
C ARG A 404 -16.57 -12.10 -12.48
N ALA A 405 -15.94 -12.45 -11.39
CA ALA A 405 -15.57 -13.84 -11.11
C ALA A 405 -16.61 -14.60 -10.26
N ASN A 406 -17.64 -13.97 -9.77
CA ASN A 406 -18.48 -14.54 -8.72
C ASN A 406 -19.94 -14.74 -9.20
N ASP A 407 -20.11 -15.39 -10.35
CA ASP A 407 -21.43 -15.59 -10.98
C ASP A 407 -22.16 -14.25 -11.19
N ASP A 408 -21.39 -13.22 -11.56
CA ASP A 408 -21.87 -11.84 -11.75
C ASP A 408 -22.39 -11.17 -10.46
N LYS A 409 -21.98 -11.67 -9.30
CA LYS A 409 -22.39 -11.11 -8.00
C LYS A 409 -21.30 -10.23 -7.40
N ILE A 410 -21.69 -9.14 -6.76
CA ILE A 410 -20.82 -8.36 -5.88
C ILE A 410 -21.17 -8.74 -4.44
N THR A 411 -20.15 -9.05 -3.65
CA THR A 411 -20.32 -9.31 -2.22
C THR A 411 -19.84 -8.11 -1.40
N MET A 412 -20.22 -8.09 -0.13
CA MET A 412 -19.70 -7.08 0.81
C MET A 412 -18.18 -7.17 0.92
N GLY A 413 -17.60 -8.37 0.81
CA GLY A 413 -16.15 -8.56 0.79
C GLY A 413 -15.50 -7.85 -0.40
N ASP A 414 -16.13 -7.90 -1.58
CA ASP A 414 -15.64 -7.17 -2.76
C ASP A 414 -15.64 -5.65 -2.50
N VAL A 415 -16.74 -5.11 -1.97
CA VAL A 415 -16.87 -3.68 -1.68
C VAL A 415 -15.79 -3.24 -0.66
N LEU A 416 -15.59 -4.02 0.41
CA LEU A 416 -14.60 -3.68 1.45
C LEU A 416 -13.16 -3.87 0.98
N SER A 417 -12.93 -4.72 -0.02
CA SER A 417 -11.60 -4.80 -0.66
C SER A 417 -11.30 -3.57 -1.52
N VAL A 418 -12.33 -3.01 -2.12
CA VAL A 418 -12.22 -1.76 -2.93
C VAL A 418 -12.08 -0.54 -2.02
N LEU A 419 -12.90 -0.45 -0.97
CA LEU A 419 -13.03 0.73 -0.10
C LEU A 419 -12.81 0.33 1.38
N PRO A 420 -11.59 -0.06 1.77
CA PRO A 420 -11.36 -0.61 3.11
C PRO A 420 -11.22 0.44 4.23
N PHE A 421 -11.12 1.73 3.90
CA PHE A 421 -10.69 2.77 4.86
C PHE A 421 -11.80 3.36 5.72
N HIS A 422 -13.06 3.01 5.49
CA HIS A 422 -14.22 3.58 6.20
C HIS A 422 -14.33 5.12 6.11
N UNK A 423 -13.91 5.80 5.08
CA UNK A 423 -13.92 7.08 4.88
C UNK A 423 -15.26 7.48 4.85
N THR A 424 -15.54 8.39 5.63
CA THR A 424 -16.90 8.95 5.67
C THR A 424 -17.08 10.08 4.66
N ILE A 425 -18.31 10.20 4.18
CA ILE A 425 -18.66 11.25 3.21
C ILE A 425 -18.92 12.56 3.97
N MET A 426 -18.25 13.60 3.56
CA MET A 426 -18.40 14.96 4.08
C MET A 426 -18.95 15.86 2.98
N LYS A 427 -19.87 16.74 3.35
CA LYS A 427 -20.35 17.83 2.48
C LYS A 427 -19.62 19.12 2.87
N VAL A 428 -18.96 19.75 1.90
CA VAL A 428 -18.25 21.02 2.11
C VAL A 428 -18.74 22.06 1.10
N SER A 429 -18.58 23.34 1.41
CA SER A 429 -18.89 24.44 0.48
C SER A 429 -17.57 24.99 -0.05
N MET A 430 -17.40 24.98 -1.39
CA MET A 430 -16.21 25.48 -2.08
C MET A 430 -16.60 26.61 -3.03
N THR A 431 -15.83 27.69 -3.02
CA THR A 431 -16.00 28.74 -4.07
C THR A 431 -15.45 28.21 -5.39
N GLY A 432 -16.03 28.66 -6.49
CA GLY A 432 -15.55 28.26 -7.83
C GLY A 432 -14.08 28.58 -8.02
N ASP A 433 -13.61 29.65 -7.44
CA ASP A 433 -12.21 30.07 -7.52
C ASP A 433 -11.25 29.03 -6.90
N SER A 434 -11.73 28.22 -5.95
CA SER A 434 -10.91 27.21 -5.28
C SER A 434 -10.80 25.89 -6.07
N PHE A 435 -11.64 25.68 -7.10
CA PHE A 435 -11.62 24.40 -7.86
C PHE A 435 -10.38 24.22 -8.72
N CYS A 436 -9.91 25.27 -9.42
CA CYS A 436 -8.73 25.15 -10.27
C CYS A 436 -7.47 24.81 -9.45
N PRO A 437 -7.20 25.48 -8.32
CA PRO A 437 -6.12 25.04 -7.44
C PRO A 437 -6.29 23.60 -6.94
N TYR A 438 -7.53 23.22 -6.64
CA TYR A 438 -7.81 21.84 -6.24
C TYR A 438 -7.47 20.82 -7.35
N UNK A 439 -7.95 21.09 -8.43
CA UNK A 439 -7.80 20.28 -9.43
C UNK A 439 -6.49 20.15 -9.87
N ASN A 440 -5.74 21.14 -9.93
CA ASN A 440 -4.32 21.09 -10.24
C ASN A 440 -3.52 20.30 -9.20
N GLY A 441 -4.00 20.25 -7.97
CA GLY A 441 -3.38 19.45 -6.89
C GLY A 441 -3.32 17.96 -7.23
N ALA A 442 -4.27 17.47 -7.99
CA ALA A 442 -4.33 16.07 -8.42
C ALA A 442 -3.08 15.64 -9.20
N PHE A 443 -2.41 16.56 -9.85
CA PHE A 443 -1.21 16.30 -10.67
C PHE A 443 0.06 16.92 -10.09
N LYS A 444 0.04 17.33 -8.84
CA LYS A 444 1.16 18.03 -8.20
C LYS A 444 2.46 17.23 -8.27
N ASN A 445 2.37 15.90 -8.14
CA ASN A 445 3.53 15.01 -8.12
C ASN A 445 3.63 14.15 -9.39
N LEU A 446 2.77 14.37 -10.39
CA LEU A 446 2.84 13.59 -11.63
C LEU A 446 3.91 14.16 -12.55
N GLU A 447 5.00 13.45 -12.69
CA GLU A 447 5.97 13.70 -13.77
C GLU A 447 5.58 12.84 -14.97
N MET A 448 5.58 13.45 -16.14
CA MET A 448 5.01 12.86 -17.37
C MET A 448 5.67 11.55 -17.79
N ASP A 449 6.89 11.29 -17.34
CA ASP A 449 7.69 10.17 -17.83
C ASP A 449 7.81 8.99 -16.85
N THR A 450 7.18 9.04 -15.68
CA THR A 450 7.31 7.93 -14.74
C THR A 450 5.94 7.37 -14.35
N THR A 451 5.73 6.11 -14.71
CA THR A 451 4.63 5.30 -14.20
C THR A 451 4.87 4.87 -12.74
N ALA A 452 6.03 5.24 -12.19
CA ALA A 452 6.57 4.62 -10.98
C ALA A 452 6.01 5.16 -9.66
N ASN A 453 5.54 6.42 -9.61
CA ASN A 453 5.00 7.01 -8.38
C ASN A 453 3.66 7.68 -8.65
N LEU A 454 2.62 6.87 -8.81
CA LEU A 454 1.27 7.40 -8.97
C LEU A 454 0.72 7.74 -7.58
N PHE A 455 0.89 9.01 -7.22
CA PHE A 455 0.35 9.57 -5.98
C PHE A 455 -1.18 9.44 -5.97
N GLY A 456 -1.77 9.16 -4.82
CA GLY A 456 -3.20 8.90 -4.69
C GLY A 456 -4.12 10.08 -4.94
N ALA A 457 -3.59 11.29 -5.12
CA ALA A 457 -4.35 12.53 -5.14
C ALA A 457 -5.27 12.71 -6.36
N PHE A 458 -5.00 12.06 -7.51
CA PHE A 458 -5.88 12.21 -8.67
C PHE A 458 -7.32 11.89 -8.27
N THR A 459 -8.26 12.75 -8.65
CA THR A 459 -9.64 12.69 -8.17
C THR A 459 -10.57 12.12 -9.24
N GLN A 460 -11.25 11.05 -8.91
CA GLN A 460 -12.42 10.56 -9.64
C GLN A 460 -13.58 11.50 -9.29
N VAL A 461 -14.41 11.83 -10.28
CA VAL A 461 -15.42 12.88 -10.11
C VAL A 461 -16.76 12.48 -10.70
N SER A 462 -17.85 12.98 -10.10
CA SER A 462 -19.19 13.05 -10.71
C SER A 462 -19.71 14.47 -10.49
N GLY A 463 -20.53 14.95 -11.41
CA GLY A 463 -21.03 16.31 -11.39
C GLY A 463 -20.03 17.37 -11.83
N LEU A 464 -18.85 16.96 -12.28
CA LEU A 464 -17.84 17.83 -12.90
C LEU A 464 -17.41 17.23 -14.24
N GLN A 465 -17.03 18.10 -15.17
CA GLN A 465 -16.29 17.72 -16.37
C GLN A 465 -15.04 18.60 -16.40
N VAL A 466 -13.88 17.98 -16.25
CA VAL A 466 -12.60 18.69 -16.14
C VAL A 466 -11.71 18.31 -17.32
N VAL A 467 -11.21 19.31 -18.03
CA VAL A 467 -10.25 19.10 -19.12
C VAL A 467 -8.88 19.53 -18.61
N TYR A 468 -7.92 18.64 -18.76
CA TYR A 468 -6.53 18.87 -18.37
C TYR A 468 -5.63 18.93 -19.60
N ASN A 469 -4.57 19.73 -19.53
CA ASN A 469 -3.47 19.72 -20.50
C ASN A 469 -2.18 19.42 -19.76
N LEU A 470 -1.70 18.17 -19.85
CA LEU A 470 -0.53 17.71 -19.12
C LEU A 470 0.78 18.29 -19.63
N SER A 471 0.79 18.90 -20.84
CA SER A 471 1.97 19.58 -21.35
C SER A 471 2.24 20.92 -20.65
N LYS A 472 1.24 21.44 -19.93
CA LYS A 472 1.39 22.71 -19.19
C LYS A 472 2.14 22.50 -17.87
N PRO A 473 2.75 23.55 -17.34
CA PRO A 473 3.43 23.46 -16.03
C PRO A 473 2.50 22.99 -14.91
N LYS A 474 3.08 22.38 -13.88
CA LYS A 474 2.37 22.01 -12.64
C LYS A 474 1.61 23.24 -12.13
N ASN A 475 0.43 23.01 -11.58
CA ASN A 475 -0.50 24.05 -11.09
C ASN A 475 -1.19 24.89 -12.17
N SER A 476 -0.99 24.57 -13.46
CA SER A 476 -1.63 25.28 -14.58
C SER A 476 -2.26 24.31 -15.61
N ARG A 477 -2.49 23.07 -15.20
CA ARG A 477 -2.92 21.99 -16.09
C ARG A 477 -4.42 21.96 -16.37
N VAL A 478 -5.23 22.57 -15.52
CA VAL A 478 -6.69 22.65 -15.73
C VAL A 478 -6.98 23.63 -16.86
N VAL A 479 -7.67 23.16 -17.89
CA VAL A 479 -8.06 23.96 -19.08
C VAL A 479 -9.47 24.51 -18.91
N SER A 480 -10.41 23.64 -18.52
CA SER A 480 -11.80 24.03 -18.31
C SER A 480 -12.46 23.14 -17.26
N VAL A 481 -13.44 23.69 -16.60
CA VAL A 481 -14.28 22.97 -15.63
C VAL A 481 -15.73 23.31 -15.94
N GLN A 482 -16.56 22.28 -16.15
CA GLN A 482 -18.01 22.42 -16.19
C GLN A 482 -18.62 21.75 -14.96
N VAL A 483 -19.67 22.34 -14.43
CA VAL A 483 -20.29 21.96 -13.16
C VAL A 483 -21.75 21.64 -13.38
N GLN A 484 -22.21 20.52 -12.85
CA GLN A 484 -23.63 20.16 -12.81
C GLN A 484 -24.33 21.01 -11.76
N CYS A 485 -25.46 21.61 -12.09
CA CYS A 485 -26.23 22.43 -11.15
C CYS A 485 -26.91 21.54 -10.09
N ALA A 486 -26.98 22.08 -8.87
CA ALA A 486 -27.64 21.42 -7.72
C ALA A 486 -29.10 21.85 -7.58
N PHE A 487 -29.35 23.12 -7.34
CA PHE A 487 -30.66 23.66 -7.03
C PHE A 487 -31.56 23.88 -8.27
N CYS A 488 -31.28 23.19 -9.36
CA CYS A 488 -32.07 23.27 -10.60
C CYS A 488 -33.07 22.12 -10.67
N ASN A 489 -34.12 22.27 -11.44
CA ASN A 489 -35.12 21.23 -11.63
C ASN A 489 -34.69 20.18 -12.66
N ILE A 490 -33.85 20.57 -13.60
CA ILE A 490 -33.29 19.68 -14.63
C ILE A 490 -31.76 19.77 -14.53
N PRO A 491 -31.10 18.70 -14.10
CA PRO A 491 -29.63 18.71 -14.01
C PRO A 491 -28.98 19.03 -15.35
N ALA A 492 -28.10 20.00 -15.36
CA ALA A 492 -27.39 20.44 -16.57
C ALA A 492 -26.00 20.95 -16.20
N TYR A 493 -25.05 20.78 -17.11
CA TYR A 493 -23.69 21.31 -16.95
C TYR A 493 -23.58 22.72 -17.50
N SER A 494 -22.82 23.55 -16.81
CA SER A 494 -22.46 24.90 -17.24
C SER A 494 -21.05 25.23 -16.77
N GLU A 495 -20.46 26.24 -17.38
CA GLU A 495 -19.09 26.67 -17.03
C GLU A 495 -19.02 27.07 -15.56
N LEU A 496 -17.97 26.63 -14.88
CA LEU A 496 -17.68 26.96 -13.48
C LEU A 496 -17.55 28.48 -13.30
N LYS A 497 -18.29 29.04 -12.38
CA LYS A 497 -18.26 30.47 -12.06
C LYS A 497 -17.43 30.69 -10.80
N LYS A 498 -16.38 31.49 -10.90
CA LYS A 498 -15.40 31.71 -9.82
C LYS A 498 -16.02 32.24 -8.53
N ASN A 499 -17.03 33.11 -8.69
CA ASN A 499 -17.65 33.81 -7.57
C ASN A 499 -18.86 33.07 -6.96
N GLU A 500 -19.24 31.92 -7.52
CA GLU A 500 -20.32 31.11 -6.98
C GLU A 500 -19.77 30.08 -5.99
N THR A 501 -20.62 29.66 -5.07
CA THR A 501 -20.32 28.63 -4.07
C THR A 501 -21.04 27.34 -4.48
N TYR A 502 -20.32 26.23 -4.40
CA TYR A 502 -20.81 24.91 -4.76
C TYR A 502 -20.66 23.97 -3.56
N ASN A 503 -21.69 23.20 -3.27
CA ASN A 503 -21.60 22.13 -2.28
C ASN A 503 -20.99 20.89 -2.94
N VAL A 504 -20.00 20.30 -2.28
CA VAL A 504 -19.18 19.20 -2.81
C VAL A 504 -19.14 18.08 -1.77
N LEU A 505 -19.34 16.86 -2.23
CA LEU A 505 -19.19 15.64 -1.42
C LEU A 505 -17.76 15.12 -1.61
N LEU A 506 -17.08 14.84 -0.50
CA LEU A 506 -15.72 14.32 -0.54
C LEU A 506 -15.44 13.50 0.73
N LEU A 507 -14.29 12.86 0.79
CA LEU A 507 -13.92 12.01 1.92
C LEU A 507 -13.42 12.84 3.10
N ASP A 508 -13.71 12.40 4.32
CA ASP A 508 -13.12 12.97 5.54
C ASP A 508 -11.59 12.99 5.46
N PHE A 509 -10.97 11.96 4.88
CA PHE A 509 -9.53 11.90 4.62
C PHE A 509 -9.06 13.12 3.82
N MET A 510 -9.75 13.44 2.71
CA MET A 510 -9.40 14.60 1.86
C MET A 510 -9.66 15.91 2.62
N LYS A 511 -10.81 15.98 3.34
CA LYS A 511 -11.19 17.16 4.14
C LYS A 511 -10.10 17.49 5.17
N ASN A 512 -9.46 16.47 5.73
CA ASN A 512 -8.42 16.63 6.75
C ASN A 512 -7.02 16.82 6.17
N GLY A 513 -6.90 17.01 4.87
CA GLY A 513 -5.65 17.33 4.19
C GLY A 513 -4.91 16.13 3.61
N GLY A 514 -5.53 14.97 3.63
CA GLY A 514 -4.96 13.75 3.04
C GLY A 514 -4.60 13.96 1.57
N ASP A 515 -3.58 13.27 1.11
CA ASP A 515 -3.00 13.42 -0.23
C ASP A 515 -2.53 14.86 -0.53
N GLY A 516 -2.31 15.68 0.51
CA GLY A 516 -1.82 17.04 0.37
C GLY A 516 -2.88 18.08 0.06
N TYR A 517 -4.16 17.76 0.21
CA TYR A 517 -5.28 18.69 -0.02
C TYR A 517 -5.49 19.64 1.18
N TYR A 518 -4.43 20.34 1.60
CA TYR A 518 -4.46 21.23 2.76
C TYR A 518 -5.48 22.35 2.66
N MET A 519 -5.79 22.80 1.42
CA MET A 519 -6.77 23.86 1.18
C MET A 519 -8.18 23.48 1.64
N LEU A 520 -8.44 22.20 1.86
CA LEU A 520 -9.76 21.73 2.32
C LEU A 520 -9.89 21.78 3.85
N LYS A 521 -8.77 21.89 4.59
CA LYS A 521 -8.78 21.78 6.07
C LYS A 521 -9.69 22.81 6.76
N ASP A 522 -9.68 24.04 6.27
CA ASP A 522 -10.39 25.15 6.90
C ASP A 522 -11.84 25.27 6.44
N LEU A 523 -12.27 24.47 5.49
CA LEU A 523 -13.67 24.50 5.03
C LEU A 523 -14.59 23.93 6.11
N LYS A 524 -15.75 24.55 6.28
CA LYS A 524 -16.79 23.96 7.12
C LYS A 524 -17.31 22.71 6.45
N ALA A 525 -17.46 21.64 7.22
CA ALA A 525 -17.87 20.34 6.71
C ALA A 525 -19.02 19.80 7.54
N GLN A 526 -19.98 19.20 6.85
CA GLN A 526 -21.09 18.47 7.45
C GLN A 526 -20.91 16.99 7.13
N PRO A 527 -20.73 16.12 8.12
CA PRO A 527 -20.71 14.68 7.85
C PRO A 527 -22.11 14.19 7.47
N LEU A 528 -22.17 13.29 6.48
CA LEU A 528 -23.44 12.66 6.09
C LEU A 528 -23.78 11.42 6.95
N GLY A 529 -22.86 10.98 7.81
CA GLY A 529 -23.10 9.84 8.69
C GLY A 529 -23.02 8.49 7.98
N VAL A 530 -22.41 8.44 6.81
CA VAL A 530 -22.32 7.24 5.99
C VAL A 530 -20.89 7.10 5.43
N THR A 531 -20.44 5.87 5.29
CA THR A 531 -19.16 5.60 4.61
C THR A 531 -19.38 5.51 3.09
N THR A 532 -18.32 5.70 2.32
CA THR A 532 -18.38 5.51 0.87
C THR A 532 -18.72 4.06 0.52
N ALA A 533 -18.27 3.09 1.32
CA ALA A 533 -18.60 1.68 1.10
C ALA A 533 -20.12 1.44 1.27
N ASP A 534 -20.71 1.99 2.33
CA ASP A 534 -22.14 1.81 2.58
C ASP A 534 -23.00 2.52 1.52
N ALA A 535 -22.58 3.73 1.10
CA ALA A 535 -23.26 4.45 0.01
C ALA A 535 -23.20 3.65 -1.29
N LEU A 536 -22.06 3.05 -1.60
CA LEU A 536 -21.90 2.19 -2.78
C LEU A 536 -22.82 0.97 -2.70
N VAL A 537 -22.90 0.32 -1.54
CA VAL A 537 -23.78 -0.84 -1.33
C VAL A 537 -25.25 -0.44 -1.57
N GLU A 538 -25.67 0.69 -1.03
CA GLU A 538 -27.06 1.17 -1.20
C GLU A 538 -27.36 1.49 -2.67
N TYR A 539 -26.44 2.15 -3.34
CA TYR A 539 -26.57 2.48 -4.77
C TYR A 539 -26.71 1.21 -5.63
N LEU A 540 -25.85 0.21 -5.38
CA LEU A 540 -25.91 -1.06 -6.12
C LEU A 540 -27.25 -1.77 -5.94
N LYS A 541 -27.78 -1.77 -4.71
CA LYS A 541 -29.08 -2.41 -4.42
C LYS A 541 -30.25 -1.74 -5.14
N THR A 542 -30.19 -0.42 -5.32
CA THR A 542 -31.31 0.35 -5.86
C THR A 542 -31.23 0.59 -7.37
N HIS A 543 -30.04 0.48 -7.98
CA HIS A 543 -29.79 0.84 -9.38
C HIS A 543 -29.35 -0.35 -10.25
N SER A 544 -29.43 -1.57 -9.74
CA SER A 544 -29.04 -2.76 -10.51
C SER A 544 -30.07 -3.11 -11.59
N PRO A 545 -29.66 -3.56 -12.79
CA PRO A 545 -28.26 -3.70 -13.24
C PRO A 545 -27.62 -2.37 -13.59
N VAL A 546 -26.45 -2.11 -13.05
CA VAL A 546 -25.70 -0.88 -13.29
C VAL A 546 -25.03 -0.95 -14.67
N HIS A 547 -25.14 0.12 -15.45
CA HIS A 547 -24.48 0.26 -16.73
C HIS A 547 -23.62 1.53 -16.72
N LEU A 548 -22.31 1.35 -16.63
CA LEU A 548 -21.38 2.48 -16.52
C LEU A 548 -20.34 2.47 -17.64
N ALA A 549 -20.33 3.53 -18.38
CA ALA A 549 -19.24 3.86 -19.30
C ALA A 549 -18.41 5.01 -18.73
N LEU A 550 -17.24 5.23 -19.28
CA LEU A 550 -16.50 6.46 -19.01
C LEU A 550 -17.33 7.62 -19.57
N ASN A 551 -17.61 8.61 -18.76
CA ASN A 551 -18.54 9.68 -19.10
C ASN A 551 -17.88 11.03 -19.34
N GLY A 552 -16.54 11.09 -19.35
CA GLY A 552 -15.79 12.31 -19.61
C GLY A 552 -15.67 13.23 -18.39
N GLY A 553 -15.79 12.67 -17.18
CA GLY A 553 -15.59 13.43 -15.95
C GLY A 553 -14.20 14.08 -15.89
N SER A 554 -13.19 13.39 -16.41
CA SER A 554 -11.83 13.93 -16.52
C SER A 554 -11.24 13.56 -17.88
N VAL A 555 -10.90 14.57 -18.67
CA VAL A 555 -10.29 14.40 -20.00
C VAL A 555 -8.89 15.03 -20.00
N MET A 556 -7.90 14.29 -20.55
CA MET A 556 -6.50 14.72 -20.60
C MET A 556 -6.05 15.02 -22.01
#